data_40af67b6590af48ae4495e674968e3a9
#
_entry.id   40af67b6590af48ae4495e674968e3a9
#
_cell.length_a   1.000
_cell.length_b   1.000
_cell.length_c   1.000
_cell.angle_alpha   90.00
_cell.angle_beta   90.00
_cell.angle_gamma   90.00
#
_symmetry.space_group_name_H-M   'P 1'
#
loop_
_entity.id
_entity.type
_entity.pdbx_description
1 polymer ?
#
loop_
_entity_poly.entity_id
_entity_poly.type
_entity_poly.pdbx_seq_one_letter_code
_entity_poly.pdbx_strand_id
1 'polypeptide(L)'
;MKYIPEPFKIKMVEPIAMTSREERANILTRAHYNMFGLPAESVYIDLLTDSGTGAMSDAQWAAVMRGDEAYSGGRSYMHLMDVAGSIFGYSYIQPVHQGRAAEKVLMPLLVSRPGQLVVANTFFDTTRAHVGLAGGRPVDNVCSEGLDSAKVAPFKGNMDVAGLEKLIAEHGDDIAAIVMTVTNNSVGGQPVSLQNMRETYEVAHKHAIPVCLDAARYAENAYFIHEQIGRASCRERVSCRV
;
A
#
# COMPACT_ATOMS: atom_id res chain seq x y z
N MET A 1 -13.08 -13.20 27.43
CA MET A 1 -11.93 -12.31 27.22
C MET A 1 -12.29 -11.31 26.14
N LYS A 2 -12.00 -10.03 26.34
CA LYS A 2 -12.27 -8.98 25.35
C LYS A 2 -11.27 -9.01 24.18
N TYR A 3 -10.09 -9.59 24.42
CA TYR A 3 -9.03 -9.74 23.44
C TYR A 3 -8.54 -11.19 23.41
N ILE A 4 -8.39 -11.75 22.21
CA ILE A 4 -7.82 -13.07 22.01
C ILE A 4 -6.30 -12.86 21.88
N PRO A 5 -5.47 -13.58 22.68
CA PRO A 5 -4.03 -13.47 22.55
C PRO A 5 -3.56 -14.03 21.18
N GLU A 6 -2.44 -13.52 20.69
CA GLU A 6 -1.84 -13.96 19.44
C GLU A 6 -1.54 -15.49 19.46
N PRO A 7 -1.95 -16.25 18.44
CA PRO A 7 -1.86 -17.71 18.43
C PRO A 7 -0.48 -18.22 17.98
N PHE A 8 0.62 -17.58 18.40
CA PHE A 8 1.97 -17.98 18.03
C PHE A 8 2.93 -17.91 19.22
N LYS A 9 4.09 -18.57 19.08
CA LYS A 9 5.20 -18.54 20.03
C LYS A 9 6.42 -17.92 19.37
N ILE A 10 7.11 -17.05 20.09
CA ILE A 10 8.38 -16.47 19.65
C ILE A 10 9.47 -17.53 19.81
N LYS A 11 10.20 -17.83 18.73
CA LYS A 11 11.31 -18.79 18.71
C LYS A 11 12.68 -18.14 18.70
N MET A 12 12.74 -16.84 18.37
CA MET A 12 13.99 -16.09 18.27
C MET A 12 13.94 -14.89 19.20
N VAL A 13 15.05 -14.66 19.89
CA VAL A 13 15.24 -13.51 20.77
C VAL A 13 16.47 -12.75 20.31
N GLU A 14 16.33 -11.47 20.05
CA GLU A 14 17.41 -10.57 19.72
C GLU A 14 17.68 -9.64 20.90
N PRO A 15 18.96 -9.48 21.33
CA PRO A 15 19.28 -8.52 22.38
C PRO A 15 19.12 -7.10 21.86
N ILE A 16 18.53 -6.24 22.67
CA ILE A 16 18.38 -4.80 22.37
C ILE A 16 19.28 -3.98 23.29
N ALA A 17 19.87 -2.92 22.74
CA ALA A 17 20.65 -1.97 23.52
C ALA A 17 19.73 -1.02 24.30
N MET A 18 19.91 -0.99 25.62
CA MET A 18 19.19 -0.05 26.47
C MET A 18 19.99 1.26 26.61
N THR A 19 19.43 2.34 26.12
CA THR A 19 20.05 3.66 26.17
C THR A 19 19.44 4.53 27.27
N SER A 20 20.26 5.39 27.90
CA SER A 20 19.79 6.43 28.81
C SER A 20 19.09 7.55 28.04
N ARG A 21 18.36 8.40 28.76
CA ARG A 21 17.73 9.59 28.16
C ARG A 21 18.75 10.54 27.52
N GLU A 22 19.91 10.70 28.16
CA GLU A 22 20.98 11.59 27.69
C GLU A 22 21.59 11.04 26.38
N GLU A 23 21.91 9.75 26.34
CA GLU A 23 22.39 9.09 25.11
C GLU A 23 21.43 9.24 23.97
N ARG A 24 20.13 9.03 24.18
CA ARG A 24 19.10 9.22 23.13
C ARG A 24 19.05 10.68 22.64
N ALA A 25 19.12 11.66 23.55
CA ALA A 25 19.14 13.06 23.17
C ALA A 25 20.36 13.38 22.29
N ASN A 26 21.55 12.87 22.66
CA ASN A 26 22.78 13.04 21.89
C ASN A 26 22.70 12.37 20.51
N ILE A 27 22.13 11.16 20.43
CA ILE A 27 21.93 10.44 19.16
C ILE A 27 20.98 11.23 18.24
N LEU A 28 19.85 11.71 18.75
CA LEU A 28 18.90 12.53 18.00
C LEU A 28 19.54 13.82 17.48
N THR A 29 20.33 14.50 18.31
CA THR A 29 21.02 15.72 17.92
C THR A 29 22.02 15.46 16.80
N ARG A 30 22.82 14.39 16.90
CA ARG A 30 23.75 13.99 15.83
C ARG A 30 23.07 13.59 14.53
N ALA A 31 21.88 13.01 14.62
CA ALA A 31 21.02 12.71 13.46
C ALA A 31 20.27 13.94 12.92
N HIS A 32 20.54 15.15 13.44
CA HIS A 32 19.82 16.37 13.08
C HIS A 32 18.30 16.25 13.21
N TYR A 33 17.84 15.46 14.19
CA TYR A 33 16.41 15.12 14.41
C TYR A 33 15.74 14.40 13.21
N ASN A 34 16.53 13.87 12.30
CA ASN A 34 16.04 13.03 11.21
C ASN A 34 15.95 11.58 11.68
N MET A 35 14.75 11.03 11.76
CA MET A 35 14.50 9.67 12.22
C MET A 35 15.18 8.61 11.33
N PHE A 36 15.33 8.88 10.03
CA PHE A 36 16.05 8.01 9.09
C PHE A 36 17.57 8.01 9.27
N GLY A 37 18.12 8.96 10.03
CA GLY A 37 19.54 9.04 10.34
C GLY A 37 19.94 8.40 11.67
N LEU A 38 18.99 7.78 12.38
CA LEU A 38 19.27 7.10 13.64
C LEU A 38 19.98 5.76 13.40
N PRO A 39 21.05 5.42 14.16
CA PRO A 39 21.63 4.08 14.14
C PRO A 39 20.60 3.04 14.61
N ALA A 40 20.40 1.97 13.84
CA ALA A 40 19.39 0.95 14.13
C ALA A 40 19.58 0.29 15.50
N GLU A 41 20.84 0.07 15.91
CA GLU A 41 21.20 -0.51 17.20
C GLU A 41 20.80 0.37 18.40
N SER A 42 20.48 1.65 18.15
CA SER A 42 20.04 2.59 19.19
C SER A 42 18.52 2.68 19.31
N VAL A 43 17.80 1.97 18.45
CA VAL A 43 16.32 1.96 18.38
C VAL A 43 15.82 0.60 18.83
N TYR A 44 15.20 0.52 19.99
CA TYR A 44 14.65 -0.74 20.50
C TYR A 44 13.15 -0.92 20.29
N ILE A 45 12.44 0.11 19.87
CA ILE A 45 11.07 0.03 19.36
C ILE A 45 10.99 0.85 18.09
N ASP A 46 10.98 0.20 16.94
CA ASP A 46 10.88 0.86 15.64
C ASP A 46 9.43 0.84 15.14
N LEU A 47 8.82 2.03 15.06
CA LEU A 47 7.48 2.25 14.52
C LEU A 47 7.52 3.11 13.23
N LEU A 48 8.70 3.28 12.64
CA LEU A 48 8.90 4.15 11.47
C LEU A 48 8.27 3.57 10.22
N THR A 49 8.32 2.26 10.06
CA THR A 49 7.77 1.55 8.89
C THR A 49 7.31 0.14 9.26
N ASP A 50 6.30 -0.33 8.55
CA ASP A 50 5.88 -1.74 8.55
C ASP A 50 6.54 -2.56 7.41
N SER A 51 7.33 -1.91 6.54
CA SER A 51 7.97 -2.53 5.39
C SER A 51 9.17 -3.38 5.78
N GLY A 52 9.13 -4.69 5.50
CA GLY A 52 10.23 -5.62 5.70
C GLY A 52 10.56 -5.95 7.16
N THR A 53 9.71 -5.56 8.11
CA THR A 53 9.93 -5.77 9.55
C THR A 53 9.08 -6.88 10.13
N GLY A 54 8.26 -7.53 9.32
CA GLY A 54 7.35 -8.59 9.76
C GLY A 54 8.07 -9.85 10.20
N ALA A 55 7.56 -10.51 11.24
CA ALA A 55 7.99 -11.84 11.62
C ALA A 55 7.65 -12.85 10.52
N MET A 56 8.56 -13.77 10.24
CA MET A 56 8.35 -14.88 9.32
C MET A 56 7.95 -16.14 10.10
N SER A 57 6.97 -16.87 9.56
CA SER A 57 6.61 -18.19 10.09
C SER A 57 7.73 -19.22 9.84
N ASP A 58 7.72 -20.30 10.61
CA ASP A 58 8.64 -21.42 10.37
C ASP A 58 8.42 -22.08 8.99
N ALA A 59 7.20 -22.06 8.47
CA ALA A 59 6.90 -22.51 7.12
C ALA A 59 7.51 -21.57 6.05
N GLN A 60 7.51 -20.27 6.27
CA GLN A 60 8.18 -19.30 5.39
C GLN A 60 9.70 -19.49 5.40
N TRP A 61 10.32 -19.65 6.59
CA TRP A 61 11.75 -19.98 6.69
C TRP A 61 12.10 -21.29 6.00
N ALA A 62 11.30 -22.33 6.19
CA ALA A 62 11.49 -23.59 5.49
C ALA A 62 11.35 -23.47 3.98
N ALA A 63 10.45 -22.61 3.49
CA ALA A 63 10.30 -22.34 2.06
C ALA A 63 11.51 -21.60 1.48
N VAL A 64 12.07 -20.63 2.21
CA VAL A 64 13.32 -19.95 1.82
C VAL A 64 14.46 -20.97 1.65
N MET A 65 14.61 -21.90 2.61
CA MET A 65 15.67 -22.93 2.57
C MET A 65 15.45 -23.97 1.46
N ARG A 66 14.21 -24.21 1.02
CA ARG A 66 13.85 -25.14 -0.06
C ARG A 66 13.65 -24.50 -1.42
N GLY A 67 13.76 -23.17 -1.48
CA GLY A 67 13.70 -22.43 -2.74
C GLY A 67 14.74 -22.96 -3.73
N ASP A 68 14.39 -23.07 -4.99
CA ASP A 68 15.29 -23.50 -6.02
C ASP A 68 16.07 -22.30 -6.58
N GLU A 69 17.34 -22.58 -6.92
CA GLU A 69 18.21 -21.67 -7.63
C GLU A 69 18.28 -22.09 -9.10
N ALA A 70 17.72 -21.24 -9.98
CA ALA A 70 17.73 -21.51 -11.40
C ALA A 70 17.85 -20.19 -12.20
N TYR A 71 18.64 -20.20 -13.26
CA TYR A 71 18.71 -19.06 -14.18
C TYR A 71 17.38 -18.78 -14.88
N SER A 72 16.62 -19.83 -15.17
CA SER A 72 15.33 -19.76 -15.85
C SER A 72 14.45 -20.95 -15.44
N GLY A 73 13.13 -20.75 -15.42
CA GLY A 73 12.17 -21.83 -15.17
C GLY A 73 12.15 -22.37 -13.76
N GLY A 74 12.58 -21.60 -12.76
CA GLY A 74 12.54 -21.97 -11.35
C GLY A 74 11.13 -22.34 -10.86
N ARG A 75 11.00 -23.44 -10.12
CA ARG A 75 9.72 -23.90 -9.57
C ARG A 75 9.12 -22.88 -8.60
N SER A 76 9.95 -22.25 -7.79
CA SER A 76 9.52 -21.21 -6.84
C SER A 76 8.95 -20.01 -7.57
N TYR A 77 9.55 -19.61 -8.70
CA TYR A 77 9.03 -18.56 -9.55
C TYR A 77 7.66 -18.91 -10.14
N MET A 78 7.54 -20.11 -10.74
CA MET A 78 6.26 -20.57 -11.31
C MET A 78 5.16 -20.63 -10.25
N HIS A 79 5.49 -21.15 -9.07
CA HIS A 79 4.55 -21.18 -7.95
C HIS A 79 4.13 -19.77 -7.48
N LEU A 80 5.06 -18.81 -7.45
CA LEU A 80 4.73 -17.41 -7.15
C LEU A 80 3.71 -16.86 -8.15
N MET A 81 3.91 -17.11 -9.45
CA MET A 81 3.02 -16.64 -10.50
C MET A 81 1.62 -17.25 -10.38
N ASP A 82 1.53 -18.56 -10.12
CA ASP A 82 0.26 -19.28 -9.94
C ASP A 82 -0.52 -18.77 -8.73
N VAL A 83 0.18 -18.60 -7.59
CA VAL A 83 -0.44 -18.13 -6.35
C VAL A 83 -0.90 -16.68 -6.50
N ALA A 84 -0.07 -15.81 -7.05
CA ALA A 84 -0.44 -14.41 -7.28
C ALA A 84 -1.63 -14.30 -8.25
N GLY A 85 -1.63 -15.08 -9.33
CA GLY A 85 -2.77 -15.17 -10.26
C GLY A 85 -4.05 -15.64 -9.57
N SER A 86 -3.95 -16.63 -8.68
CA SER A 86 -5.10 -17.15 -7.93
C SER A 86 -5.68 -16.16 -6.91
N ILE A 87 -4.82 -15.32 -6.32
CA ILE A 87 -5.23 -14.32 -5.32
C ILE A 87 -5.83 -13.08 -5.98
N PHE A 88 -5.14 -12.52 -6.97
CA PHE A 88 -5.50 -11.23 -7.56
C PHE A 88 -6.36 -11.37 -8.82
N GLY A 89 -6.40 -12.53 -9.45
CA GLY A 89 -7.21 -12.77 -10.65
C GLY A 89 -6.64 -12.18 -11.94
N TYR A 90 -5.41 -11.64 -11.91
CA TYR A 90 -4.74 -11.13 -13.11
C TYR A 90 -4.06 -12.25 -13.88
N SER A 91 -4.19 -12.20 -15.21
CA SER A 91 -3.51 -13.14 -16.11
C SER A 91 -2.05 -12.78 -16.40
N TYR A 92 -1.66 -11.52 -16.13
CA TYR A 92 -0.29 -11.04 -16.31
C TYR A 92 0.26 -10.52 -15.00
N ILE A 93 1.43 -11.02 -14.61
CA ILE A 93 2.12 -10.69 -13.38
C ILE A 93 3.58 -10.41 -13.70
N GLN A 94 4.07 -9.26 -13.29
CA GLN A 94 5.46 -8.86 -13.43
C GLN A 94 6.09 -8.64 -12.06
N PRO A 95 6.87 -9.59 -11.54
CA PRO A 95 7.62 -9.40 -10.31
C PRO A 95 8.66 -8.30 -10.45
N VAL A 96 8.80 -7.50 -9.41
CA VAL A 96 9.83 -6.47 -9.26
C VAL A 96 10.43 -6.57 -7.86
N HIS A 97 11.62 -6.01 -7.64
CA HIS A 97 12.30 -6.16 -6.36
C HIS A 97 11.62 -5.40 -5.21
N GLN A 98 10.81 -4.36 -5.51
CA GLN A 98 10.01 -3.62 -4.53
C GLN A 98 8.95 -2.75 -5.22
N GLY A 99 7.94 -2.26 -4.47
CA GLY A 99 6.81 -1.50 -4.99
C GLY A 99 7.20 -0.27 -5.80
N ARG A 100 8.17 0.54 -5.31
CA ARG A 100 8.63 1.73 -6.04
C ARG A 100 9.29 1.42 -7.39
N ALA A 101 9.78 0.21 -7.59
CA ALA A 101 10.26 -0.22 -8.90
C ALA A 101 9.08 -0.49 -9.86
N ALA A 102 7.97 -1.04 -9.36
CA ALA A 102 6.74 -1.15 -10.13
C ALA A 102 6.22 0.22 -10.56
N GLU A 103 6.19 1.19 -9.64
CA GLU A 103 5.80 2.57 -9.94
C GLU A 103 6.65 3.20 -11.04
N LYS A 104 7.98 3.01 -10.97
CA LYS A 104 8.92 3.51 -11.98
C LYS A 104 8.65 2.93 -13.38
N VAL A 105 8.22 1.69 -13.46
CA VAL A 105 7.89 1.04 -14.74
C VAL A 105 6.49 1.45 -15.21
N LEU A 106 5.52 1.52 -14.31
CA LEU A 106 4.11 1.73 -14.63
C LEU A 106 3.78 3.18 -14.98
N MET A 107 4.28 4.16 -14.20
CA MET A 107 3.87 5.55 -14.39
C MET A 107 4.19 6.12 -15.78
N PRO A 108 5.37 5.85 -16.40
CA PRO A 108 5.62 6.29 -17.78
C PRO A 108 4.74 5.62 -18.84
N LEU A 109 4.12 4.47 -18.54
CA LEU A 109 3.19 3.81 -19.46
C LEU A 109 1.79 4.44 -19.38
N LEU A 110 1.42 4.97 -18.21
CA LEU A 110 0.13 5.61 -17.98
C LEU A 110 0.14 7.08 -18.40
N VAL A 111 1.17 7.82 -18.01
CA VAL A 111 1.33 9.24 -18.37
C VAL A 111 1.93 9.33 -19.76
N SER A 112 1.09 9.43 -20.78
CA SER A 112 1.51 9.44 -22.18
C SER A 112 1.98 10.80 -22.68
N ARG A 113 1.65 11.88 -21.98
CA ARG A 113 2.03 13.27 -22.33
C ARG A 113 2.22 14.14 -21.08
N PRO A 114 3.13 15.10 -21.10
CA PRO A 114 3.36 15.99 -19.96
C PRO A 114 2.10 16.75 -19.54
N GLY A 115 1.94 16.93 -18.23
CA GLY A 115 0.85 17.68 -17.63
C GLY A 115 -0.43 16.90 -17.37
N GLN A 116 -0.55 15.65 -17.83
CA GLN A 116 -1.70 14.82 -17.51
C GLN A 116 -1.83 14.59 -16.00
N LEU A 117 -3.07 14.55 -15.53
CA LEU A 117 -3.39 14.31 -14.14
C LEU A 117 -3.34 12.82 -13.82
N VAL A 118 -2.81 12.50 -12.67
CA VAL A 118 -3.06 11.22 -11.99
C VAL A 118 -3.76 11.54 -10.69
N VAL A 119 -4.94 10.99 -10.49
CA VAL A 119 -5.77 11.26 -9.32
C VAL A 119 -5.68 10.10 -8.34
N ALA A 120 -5.49 10.36 -7.05
CA ALA A 120 -5.45 9.33 -6.02
C ALA A 120 -6.31 9.69 -4.81
N ASN A 121 -6.76 8.68 -4.05
CA ASN A 121 -7.35 8.94 -2.74
C ASN A 121 -6.36 9.58 -1.75
N THR A 122 -5.08 9.32 -1.83
CA THR A 122 -3.88 10.15 -1.58
C THR A 122 -2.69 9.39 -2.12
N PHE A 123 -1.62 10.10 -2.44
CA PHE A 123 -0.40 9.45 -2.89
C PHE A 123 0.49 9.06 -1.72
N PHE A 124 1.09 7.87 -1.83
CA PHE A 124 2.35 7.61 -1.16
C PHE A 124 3.45 8.48 -1.80
N ASP A 125 4.49 8.82 -1.05
CA ASP A 125 5.52 9.76 -1.48
C ASP A 125 6.26 9.32 -2.76
N THR A 126 6.61 8.03 -2.88
CA THR A 126 7.28 7.50 -4.07
C THR A 126 6.37 7.46 -5.29
N THR A 127 5.09 7.14 -5.12
CA THR A 127 4.10 7.16 -6.21
C THR A 127 3.95 8.57 -6.75
N ARG A 128 3.80 9.56 -5.85
CA ARG A 128 3.77 10.98 -6.22
C ARG A 128 5.00 11.40 -7.01
N ALA A 129 6.18 10.99 -6.53
CA ALA A 129 7.44 11.29 -7.18
C ALA A 129 7.53 10.68 -8.58
N HIS A 130 7.12 9.41 -8.76
CA HIS A 130 7.14 8.75 -10.06
C HIS A 130 6.13 9.32 -11.05
N VAL A 131 4.95 9.77 -10.59
CA VAL A 131 4.02 10.56 -11.43
C VAL A 131 4.70 11.82 -11.94
N GLY A 132 5.36 12.58 -11.07
CA GLY A 132 6.08 13.80 -11.45
C GLY A 132 7.25 13.51 -12.40
N LEU A 133 8.03 12.46 -12.15
CA LEU A 133 9.14 12.03 -13.02
C LEU A 133 8.67 11.58 -14.41
N ALA A 134 7.46 11.03 -14.51
CA ALA A 134 6.82 10.72 -15.79
C ALA A 134 6.24 11.95 -16.50
N GLY A 135 6.33 13.15 -15.89
CA GLY A 135 5.79 14.38 -16.43
C GLY A 135 4.32 14.63 -16.08
N GLY A 136 3.71 13.79 -15.26
CA GLY A 136 2.33 13.93 -14.80
C GLY A 136 2.18 14.89 -13.62
N ARG A 137 0.94 15.25 -13.31
CA ARG A 137 0.55 16.08 -12.16
C ARG A 137 -0.26 15.24 -11.17
N PRO A 138 0.26 14.95 -9.98
CA PRO A 138 -0.48 14.21 -8.95
C PRO A 138 -1.54 15.09 -8.28
N VAL A 139 -2.76 14.54 -8.12
CA VAL A 139 -3.90 15.21 -7.48
C VAL A 139 -4.45 14.30 -6.39
N ASP A 140 -4.42 14.76 -5.13
CA ASP A 140 -5.08 14.07 -4.03
C ASP A 140 -6.58 14.39 -4.03
N ASN A 141 -7.40 13.36 -3.86
CA ASN A 141 -8.85 13.46 -3.88
C ASN A 141 -9.48 12.51 -2.84
N VAL A 142 -9.05 12.63 -1.59
CA VAL A 142 -9.57 11.85 -0.47
C VAL A 142 -10.85 12.47 0.07
N CYS A 143 -11.72 11.66 0.66
CA CYS A 143 -12.92 12.14 1.36
C CYS A 143 -12.55 13.12 2.50
N SER A 144 -13.45 14.07 2.80
CA SER A 144 -13.20 15.12 3.79
C SER A 144 -12.88 14.58 5.19
N GLU A 145 -13.46 13.43 5.55
CA GLU A 145 -13.18 12.74 6.82
C GLU A 145 -11.71 12.31 6.95
N GLY A 146 -11.06 11.98 5.83
CA GLY A 146 -9.66 11.60 5.80
C GLY A 146 -8.72 12.74 6.18
N LEU A 147 -9.11 13.98 5.92
CA LEU A 147 -8.34 15.17 6.21
C LEU A 147 -8.43 15.63 7.67
N ASP A 148 -9.40 15.16 8.41
CA ASP A 148 -9.59 15.52 9.83
C ASP A 148 -9.19 14.35 10.75
N SER A 149 -8.02 14.45 11.36
CA SER A 149 -7.50 13.42 12.26
C SER A 149 -8.33 13.25 13.53
N ALA A 150 -9.08 14.27 13.97
CA ALA A 150 -9.91 14.23 15.17
C ALA A 150 -11.29 13.59 14.90
N LYS A 151 -11.74 13.56 13.65
CA LYS A 151 -13.04 12.97 13.29
C LYS A 151 -12.97 11.45 13.35
N VAL A 152 -13.85 10.83 14.12
CA VAL A 152 -14.05 9.39 14.14
C VAL A 152 -15.06 9.03 13.05
N ALA A 153 -14.63 8.33 12.03
CA ALA A 153 -15.48 7.83 10.95
C ALA A 153 -14.93 6.51 10.40
N PRO A 154 -15.78 5.62 9.89
CA PRO A 154 -15.32 4.44 9.17
C PRO A 154 -14.76 4.86 7.81
N PHE A 155 -13.80 4.11 7.30
CA PHE A 155 -13.32 4.23 5.92
C PHE A 155 -12.81 5.63 5.52
N LYS A 156 -12.08 6.29 6.41
CA LYS A 156 -11.48 7.61 6.16
C LYS A 156 -10.46 7.61 5.01
N GLY A 157 -10.06 6.44 4.52
CA GLY A 157 -9.21 6.29 3.35
C GLY A 157 -9.92 6.41 2.00
N ASN A 158 -11.25 6.57 1.99
CA ASN A 158 -12.05 6.60 0.78
C ASN A 158 -11.66 7.72 -0.18
N MET A 159 -11.80 7.46 -1.48
CA MET A 159 -11.83 8.49 -2.53
C MET A 159 -13.08 9.37 -2.36
N ASP A 160 -12.95 10.66 -2.59
CA ASP A 160 -14.10 11.53 -2.82
C ASP A 160 -14.65 11.28 -4.23
N VAL A 161 -15.68 10.46 -4.35
CA VAL A 161 -16.25 10.08 -5.65
C VAL A 161 -16.87 11.28 -6.36
N ALA A 162 -17.56 12.17 -5.64
CA ALA A 162 -18.13 13.37 -6.22
C ALA A 162 -17.05 14.36 -6.71
N GLY A 163 -15.97 14.49 -5.93
CA GLY A 163 -14.78 15.24 -6.36
C GLY A 163 -14.11 14.65 -7.60
N LEU A 164 -14.07 13.31 -7.68
CA LEU A 164 -13.53 12.61 -8.86
C LEU A 164 -14.40 12.87 -10.11
N GLU A 165 -15.72 12.77 -10.00
CA GLU A 165 -16.63 13.09 -11.12
C GLU A 165 -16.45 14.53 -11.61
N LYS A 166 -16.27 15.47 -10.68
CA LYS A 166 -16.00 16.87 -11.03
C LYS A 166 -14.65 17.03 -11.74
N LEU A 167 -13.60 16.41 -11.24
CA LEU A 167 -12.28 16.42 -11.91
C LEU A 167 -12.35 15.83 -13.31
N ILE A 168 -13.08 14.75 -13.51
CA ILE A 168 -13.29 14.16 -14.83
C ILE A 168 -14.07 15.09 -15.75
N ALA A 169 -15.13 15.74 -15.25
CA ALA A 169 -15.90 16.71 -16.03
C ALA A 169 -15.08 17.94 -16.45
N GLU A 170 -14.15 18.38 -15.60
CA GLU A 170 -13.30 19.54 -15.85
C GLU A 170 -12.09 19.23 -16.73
N HIS A 171 -11.52 18.03 -16.64
CA HIS A 171 -10.23 17.68 -17.25
C HIS A 171 -10.32 16.59 -18.32
N GLY A 172 -11.41 15.78 -18.32
CA GLY A 172 -11.67 14.80 -19.38
C GLY A 172 -10.45 13.94 -19.74
N ASP A 173 -10.01 14.03 -20.99
CA ASP A 173 -8.90 13.27 -21.56
C ASP A 173 -7.52 13.61 -20.97
N ASP A 174 -7.43 14.60 -20.10
CA ASP A 174 -6.18 14.93 -19.40
C ASP A 174 -5.94 14.10 -18.15
N ILE A 175 -6.88 13.23 -17.75
CA ILE A 175 -6.67 12.29 -16.66
C ILE A 175 -6.06 11.00 -17.21
N ALA A 176 -4.80 10.74 -16.86
CA ALA A 176 -4.05 9.58 -17.31
C ALA A 176 -4.42 8.30 -16.57
N ALA A 177 -4.68 8.39 -15.26
CA ALA A 177 -5.01 7.25 -14.41
C ALA A 177 -5.60 7.69 -13.07
N ILE A 178 -6.27 6.75 -12.41
CA ILE A 178 -6.66 6.85 -10.99
C ILE A 178 -5.87 5.84 -10.20
N VAL A 179 -5.33 6.24 -9.04
CA VAL A 179 -4.62 5.37 -8.10
C VAL A 179 -5.45 5.23 -6.83
N MET A 180 -5.79 4.01 -6.46
CA MET A 180 -6.49 3.69 -5.22
C MET A 180 -5.51 2.99 -4.27
N THR A 181 -5.09 3.66 -3.22
CA THR A 181 -4.19 3.11 -2.19
C THR A 181 -4.98 2.49 -1.04
N VAL A 182 -4.75 1.22 -0.76
CA VAL A 182 -5.43 0.45 0.30
C VAL A 182 -4.43 -0.33 1.17
N THR A 183 -4.41 -0.12 2.50
CA THR A 183 -5.06 0.99 3.21
C THR A 183 -4.45 2.32 2.80
N ASN A 184 -5.19 3.43 2.94
CA ASN A 184 -4.69 4.74 2.55
C ASN A 184 -3.60 5.23 3.52
N ASN A 185 -2.34 5.08 3.12
CA ASN A 185 -1.16 5.33 3.96
C ASN A 185 -1.09 6.78 4.48
N SER A 186 -1.26 7.75 3.60
CA SER A 186 -1.01 9.16 3.90
C SER A 186 -2.05 9.81 4.81
N VAL A 187 -3.18 9.13 5.04
CA VAL A 187 -4.18 9.54 6.06
C VAL A 187 -4.14 8.63 7.30
N GLY A 188 -2.97 8.08 7.60
CA GLY A 188 -2.74 7.26 8.80
C GLY A 188 -3.12 5.77 8.64
N GLY A 189 -3.00 5.21 7.44
CA GLY A 189 -3.33 3.80 7.17
C GLY A 189 -4.82 3.51 7.25
N GLN A 190 -5.66 4.51 7.02
CA GLN A 190 -7.11 4.38 7.13
C GLN A 190 -7.69 3.48 6.02
N PRO A 191 -8.69 2.63 6.36
CA PRO A 191 -9.27 1.70 5.41
C PRO A 191 -10.11 2.40 4.34
N VAL A 192 -10.19 1.73 3.19
CA VAL A 192 -11.08 2.08 2.07
C VAL A 192 -12.19 1.03 1.99
N SER A 193 -13.45 1.47 1.84
CA SER A 193 -14.59 0.57 1.74
C SER A 193 -14.66 -0.11 0.38
N LEU A 194 -15.18 -1.34 0.34
CA LEU A 194 -15.40 -2.05 -0.92
C LEU A 194 -16.37 -1.29 -1.84
N GLN A 195 -17.39 -0.66 -1.27
CA GLN A 195 -18.34 0.15 -2.04
C GLN A 195 -17.64 1.33 -2.71
N ASN A 196 -16.78 2.07 -1.99
CA ASN A 196 -16.03 3.19 -2.55
C ASN A 196 -15.08 2.75 -3.68
N MET A 197 -14.41 1.60 -3.52
CA MET A 197 -13.59 1.04 -4.59
C MET A 197 -14.42 0.75 -5.86
N ARG A 198 -15.63 0.19 -5.70
CA ARG A 198 -16.54 -0.08 -6.82
C ARG A 198 -17.04 1.20 -7.47
N GLU A 199 -17.51 2.16 -6.69
CA GLU A 199 -17.97 3.46 -7.18
C GLU A 199 -16.86 4.20 -7.95
N THR A 200 -15.66 4.23 -7.40
CA THR A 200 -14.49 4.82 -8.07
C THR A 200 -14.19 4.12 -9.40
N TYR A 201 -14.21 2.79 -9.41
CA TYR A 201 -14.02 2.01 -10.63
C TYR A 201 -15.10 2.26 -11.67
N GLU A 202 -16.38 2.29 -11.27
CA GLU A 202 -17.51 2.53 -12.17
C GLU A 202 -17.43 3.92 -12.82
N VAL A 203 -17.08 4.95 -12.03
CA VAL A 203 -16.87 6.30 -12.54
C VAL A 203 -15.71 6.33 -13.54
N ALA A 204 -14.57 5.75 -13.19
CA ALA A 204 -13.40 5.69 -14.06
C ALA A 204 -13.69 4.93 -15.37
N HIS A 205 -14.34 3.79 -15.26
CA HIS A 205 -14.64 2.90 -16.39
C HIS A 205 -15.57 3.53 -17.44
N LYS A 206 -16.55 4.33 -17.01
CA LYS A 206 -17.42 5.10 -17.93
C LYS A 206 -16.63 6.05 -18.84
N HIS A 207 -15.46 6.48 -18.40
CA HIS A 207 -14.59 7.41 -19.11
C HIS A 207 -13.33 6.76 -19.68
N ALA A 208 -13.26 5.42 -19.67
CA ALA A 208 -12.10 4.64 -20.11
C ALA A 208 -10.78 5.03 -19.41
N ILE A 209 -10.85 5.51 -18.16
CA ILE A 209 -9.68 5.88 -17.36
C ILE A 209 -9.20 4.62 -16.61
N PRO A 210 -7.91 4.23 -16.73
CA PRO A 210 -7.38 3.08 -16.00
C PRO A 210 -7.33 3.36 -14.49
N VAL A 211 -7.69 2.31 -13.70
CA VAL A 211 -7.57 2.34 -12.25
C VAL A 211 -6.44 1.43 -11.81
N CYS A 212 -5.48 1.97 -11.08
CA CYS A 212 -4.38 1.24 -10.46
C CYS A 212 -4.68 1.05 -8.98
N LEU A 213 -4.67 -0.19 -8.51
CA LEU A 213 -4.77 -0.50 -7.10
C LEU A 213 -3.37 -0.62 -6.48
N ASP A 214 -3.00 0.33 -5.61
CA ASP A 214 -1.88 0.14 -4.70
C ASP A 214 -2.34 -0.75 -3.54
N ALA A 215 -2.03 -2.03 -3.65
CA ALA A 215 -2.50 -3.08 -2.76
C ALA A 215 -1.48 -3.43 -1.66
N ALA A 216 -0.60 -2.50 -1.28
CA ALA A 216 0.45 -2.73 -0.29
C ALA A 216 -0.08 -3.33 1.02
N ARG A 217 -1.27 -2.91 1.45
CA ARG A 217 -1.96 -3.39 2.66
C ARG A 217 -3.36 -3.92 2.38
N TYR A 218 -3.51 -4.67 1.27
CA TYR A 218 -4.83 -5.20 0.89
C TYR A 218 -5.42 -6.16 1.92
N ALA A 219 -4.58 -6.94 2.59
CA ALA A 219 -5.00 -7.91 3.60
C ALA A 219 -5.56 -7.20 4.84
N GLU A 220 -4.86 -6.17 5.33
CA GLU A 220 -5.30 -5.32 6.42
C GLU A 220 -6.59 -4.57 6.06
N ASN A 221 -6.66 -4.02 4.86
CA ASN A 221 -7.87 -3.35 4.38
C ASN A 221 -9.06 -4.31 4.33
N ALA A 222 -8.86 -5.53 3.86
CA ALA A 222 -9.88 -6.57 3.84
C ALA A 222 -10.34 -6.96 5.26
N TYR A 223 -9.41 -7.01 6.22
CA TYR A 223 -9.73 -7.28 7.62
C TYR A 223 -10.57 -6.15 8.24
N PHE A 224 -10.22 -4.90 8.01
CA PHE A 224 -11.01 -3.74 8.46
C PHE A 224 -12.43 -3.74 7.87
N ILE A 225 -12.57 -4.08 6.60
CA ILE A 225 -13.90 -4.25 5.98
C ILE A 225 -14.69 -5.36 6.69
N HIS A 226 -14.02 -6.48 7.01
CA HIS A 226 -14.66 -7.60 7.72
C HIS A 226 -15.12 -7.18 9.12
N GLU A 227 -14.30 -6.49 9.89
CA GLU A 227 -14.67 -6.04 11.24
C GLU A 227 -15.86 -5.09 11.23
N GLN A 228 -15.89 -4.18 10.26
CA GLN A 228 -16.95 -3.16 10.22
C GLN A 228 -18.27 -3.66 9.63
N ILE A 229 -18.23 -4.63 8.72
CA ILE A 229 -19.41 -5.15 8.03
C ILE A 229 -19.83 -6.53 8.58
N GLY A 230 -18.93 -7.23 9.27
CA GLY A 230 -19.23 -8.51 9.93
C GLY A 230 -19.51 -9.69 9.00
N ARG A 231 -19.40 -9.57 7.68
CA ARG A 231 -19.91 -10.58 6.73
C ARG A 231 -19.08 -10.85 5.48
N ALA A 232 -18.07 -10.07 5.12
CA ALA A 232 -17.39 -10.29 3.84
C ALA A 232 -16.27 -11.33 3.95
N SER A 233 -16.24 -12.39 3.12
CA SER A 233 -15.12 -13.33 3.05
C SER A 233 -13.89 -12.72 2.37
N CYS A 234 -12.67 -13.15 2.65
CA CYS A 234 -11.46 -12.62 2.02
C CYS A 234 -11.47 -12.81 0.50
N ARG A 235 -12.09 -13.88 -0.02
CA ARG A 235 -12.17 -14.19 -1.45
C ARG A 235 -13.08 -13.24 -2.25
N GLU A 236 -14.16 -12.74 -1.65
CA GLU A 236 -15.07 -11.82 -2.35
C GLU A 236 -14.51 -10.41 -2.51
N ARG A 237 -13.41 -10.10 -1.83
CA ARG A 237 -12.86 -8.75 -1.67
C ARG A 237 -11.70 -8.43 -2.60
N VAL A 238 -10.97 -9.43 -3.03
CA VAL A 238 -9.84 -9.28 -3.95
C VAL A 238 -10.28 -9.44 -5.40
N SER A 239 -11.45 -10.03 -5.67
CA SER A 239 -12.01 -10.19 -7.01
C SER A 239 -12.68 -8.93 -7.57
N CYS A 240 -12.30 -7.72 -7.15
CA CYS A 240 -12.53 -6.54 -7.98
C CYS A 240 -11.67 -6.72 -9.24
N ARG A 241 -12.24 -7.37 -10.26
CA ARG A 241 -11.63 -7.37 -11.58
C ARG A 241 -11.56 -5.92 -12.03
N VAL A 242 -10.36 -5.40 -12.09
CA VAL A 242 -10.03 -4.16 -12.78
C VAL A 242 -9.92 -4.47 -14.27
#